data_62aa0a3d170ad9aae93ea7b8adadedf9
#
_entry.id   62aa0a3d170ad9aae93ea7b8adadedf9
#
_cell.length_a   1.000
_cell.length_b   1.000
_cell.length_c   1.000
_cell.angle_alpha   90.00
_cell.angle_beta   90.00
_cell.angle_gamma   90.00
#
_symmetry.space_group_name_H-M   'P 1'
#
loop_
_entity.id
_entity.type
_entity.pdbx_description
1 polymer ?
#
loop_
_entity_poly.entity_id
_entity_poly.type
_entity_poly.pdbx_seq_one_letter_code
_entity_poly.pdbx_strand_id
1 'polypeptide(L)'
;MDRYIHKNEQRGHAKIDWLSSWHSFSFGSWHDPRYMGISALRVINEDIIDAQRGFGRHSHDNMEILTYVLSGRLSHQDSMGNIEHIEAGEWQLMSAGSGITHSEMNNSNKPVHSLQIWLYPNVQNAPPTYQQIKLDPKDKPNQWHHIVSPTQDTPLFIRQNANISSAYLNTGKTLMLEPQKAVSYLHLIDGKIRIN
;
A
#
# COMPACT_ATOMS: atom_id res chain seq x y z
N MET A 1 -23.74 11.26 -4.25
CA MET A 1 -22.48 10.84 -3.60
C MET A 1 -21.46 11.92 -3.91
N ASP A 2 -20.93 12.57 -2.88
CA ASP A 2 -19.92 13.60 -3.07
C ASP A 2 -18.62 12.94 -3.49
N ARG A 3 -18.00 13.47 -4.55
CA ARG A 3 -16.76 12.96 -5.11
C ARG A 3 -15.70 14.05 -5.01
N TYR A 4 -14.53 13.67 -4.53
CA TYR A 4 -13.35 14.52 -4.56
C TYR A 4 -12.27 13.84 -5.38
N ILE A 5 -11.66 14.58 -6.30
CA ILE A 5 -10.56 14.08 -7.12
C ILE A 5 -9.26 14.73 -6.65
N HIS A 6 -8.39 13.91 -6.08
CA HIS A 6 -7.03 14.29 -5.74
C HIS A 6 -6.13 14.01 -6.95
N LYS A 7 -5.73 15.06 -7.64
CA LYS A 7 -4.93 14.93 -8.85
C LYS A 7 -3.47 14.61 -8.52
N ASN A 8 -2.78 13.96 -9.47
CA ASN A 8 -1.38 13.57 -9.26
C ASN A 8 -0.46 14.75 -8.95
N GLU A 9 -0.65 15.89 -9.61
CA GLU A 9 0.11 17.13 -9.37
C GLU A 9 -0.12 17.79 -8.00
N GLN A 10 -1.12 17.31 -7.24
CA GLN A 10 -1.42 17.77 -5.88
C GLN A 10 -0.77 16.89 -4.81
N ARG A 11 -0.20 15.77 -5.20
CA ARG A 11 0.52 14.86 -4.28
C ARG A 11 1.84 15.50 -3.85
N GLY A 12 2.24 15.22 -2.61
CA GLY A 12 3.60 15.53 -2.18
C GLY A 12 4.62 14.74 -2.99
N HIS A 13 5.78 15.32 -3.25
CA HIS A 13 6.87 14.63 -3.90
C HIS A 13 8.17 14.87 -3.14
N ALA A 14 8.70 13.81 -2.58
CA ALA A 14 10.03 13.80 -1.97
C ALA A 14 11.01 13.11 -2.92
N LYS A 15 12.13 13.79 -3.21
CA LYS A 15 13.21 13.24 -4.01
C LYS A 15 14.53 13.41 -3.25
N ILE A 16 15.12 12.30 -2.89
CA ILE A 16 16.47 12.21 -2.33
C ILE A 16 17.30 11.29 -3.23
N ASP A 17 18.61 11.20 -3.02
CA ASP A 17 19.55 10.51 -3.93
C ASP A 17 19.04 9.17 -4.48
N TRP A 18 18.43 8.35 -3.65
CA TRP A 18 18.04 6.98 -3.98
C TRP A 18 16.53 6.72 -3.96
N LEU A 19 15.73 7.70 -3.57
CA LEU A 19 14.27 7.56 -3.41
C LEU A 19 13.55 8.67 -4.16
N SER A 20 12.58 8.29 -4.98
CA SER A 20 11.54 9.17 -5.49
C SER A 20 10.20 8.69 -4.95
N SER A 21 9.54 9.51 -4.12
CA SER A 21 8.33 9.12 -3.40
C SER A 21 7.23 10.15 -3.60
N TRP A 22 6.06 9.70 -4.05
CA TRP A 22 4.85 10.52 -4.17
C TRP A 22 3.87 10.19 -3.06
N HIS A 23 3.46 11.22 -2.32
CA HIS A 23 2.61 11.10 -1.14
C HIS A 23 1.19 11.56 -1.44
N SER A 24 0.21 10.66 -1.33
CA SER A 24 -1.20 11.04 -1.44
C SER A 24 -1.72 11.76 -0.19
N PHE A 25 -1.09 11.52 0.96
CA PHE A 25 -1.38 12.20 2.22
C PHE A 25 -0.08 12.73 2.83
N SER A 26 -0.20 13.72 3.71
CA SER A 26 0.94 14.34 4.40
C SER A 26 1.85 13.29 5.02
N PHE A 27 3.12 13.30 4.62
CA PHE A 27 4.11 12.30 5.03
C PHE A 27 5.53 12.91 5.00
N GLY A 28 6.37 12.50 5.95
CA GLY A 28 7.74 13.00 6.06
C GLY A 28 7.77 14.52 6.23
N SER A 29 8.52 15.20 5.37
CA SER A 29 8.64 16.66 5.36
C SER A 29 7.52 17.38 4.61
N TRP A 30 6.71 16.67 3.83
CA TRP A 30 5.57 17.26 3.15
C TRP A 30 4.33 17.28 4.03
N HIS A 31 3.79 18.49 4.26
CA HIS A 31 2.60 18.69 5.08
C HIS A 31 1.59 19.59 4.37
N ASP A 32 0.40 19.06 4.15
CA ASP A 32 -0.76 19.80 3.68
C ASP A 32 -1.98 19.40 4.53
N PRO A 33 -2.57 20.33 5.30
CA PRO A 33 -3.69 20.02 6.20
C PRO A 33 -4.95 19.50 5.48
N ARG A 34 -5.04 19.69 4.16
CA ARG A 34 -6.14 19.13 3.35
C ARG A 34 -5.98 17.62 3.11
N TYR A 35 -4.75 17.09 3.24
CA TYR A 35 -4.40 15.73 2.92
C TYR A 35 -3.77 15.00 4.12
N MET A 36 -4.53 14.87 5.20
CA MET A 36 -4.04 14.23 6.43
C MET A 36 -4.41 12.74 6.52
N GLY A 37 -5.19 12.24 5.57
CA GLY A 37 -5.76 10.89 5.55
C GLY A 37 -7.25 10.92 5.29
N ILE A 38 -7.87 9.75 5.21
CA ILE A 38 -9.31 9.60 5.06
C ILE A 38 -9.79 8.39 5.87
N SER A 39 -10.66 8.59 6.86
CA SER A 39 -11.05 7.55 7.80
C SER A 39 -9.80 6.91 8.47
N ALA A 40 -9.64 5.60 8.41
CA ALA A 40 -8.46 4.91 8.93
C ALA A 40 -7.26 4.96 7.97
N LEU A 41 -7.45 5.28 6.70
CA LEU A 41 -6.37 5.35 5.71
C LEU A 41 -5.50 6.58 5.95
N ARG A 42 -4.23 6.34 6.31
CA ARG A 42 -3.28 7.39 6.71
C ARG A 42 -2.22 7.68 5.65
N VAL A 43 -1.74 6.67 4.94
CA VAL A 43 -0.65 6.79 3.96
C VAL A 43 -1.01 6.04 2.69
N ILE A 44 -0.74 6.65 1.54
CA ILE A 44 -0.46 5.98 0.28
C ILE A 44 0.75 6.69 -0.31
N ASN A 45 1.89 6.03 -0.25
CA ASN A 45 3.11 6.43 -0.91
C ASN A 45 3.36 5.53 -2.11
N GLU A 46 3.84 6.14 -3.19
CA GLU A 46 4.31 5.45 -4.38
C GLU A 46 5.80 5.71 -4.47
N ASP A 47 6.59 4.65 -4.32
CA ASP A 47 8.02 4.74 -4.12
C ASP A 47 8.79 4.09 -5.27
N ILE A 48 9.78 4.81 -5.80
CA ILE A 48 10.83 4.26 -6.67
C ILE A 48 12.12 4.27 -5.86
N ILE A 49 12.64 3.07 -5.57
CA ILE A 49 13.83 2.84 -4.76
C ILE A 49 14.94 2.35 -5.67
N ASP A 50 16.04 3.07 -5.74
CA ASP A 50 17.19 2.71 -6.57
C ASP A 50 17.83 1.39 -6.15
N ALA A 51 18.60 0.79 -7.06
CA ALA A 51 19.35 -0.43 -6.82
C ALA A 51 20.29 -0.30 -5.62
N GLN A 52 20.38 -1.34 -4.79
CA GLN A 52 21.25 -1.41 -3.61
C GLN A 52 20.99 -0.34 -2.55
N ARG A 53 19.74 0.16 -2.49
CA ARG A 53 19.27 1.20 -1.57
C ARG A 53 17.98 0.77 -0.88
N GLY A 54 17.54 1.53 0.11
CA GLY A 54 16.29 1.27 0.81
C GLY A 54 16.26 1.89 2.20
N PHE A 55 15.22 1.52 2.94
CA PHE A 55 14.98 1.99 4.30
C PHE A 55 15.69 1.06 5.29
N GLY A 56 16.67 1.61 6.01
CA GLY A 56 17.35 0.92 7.10
C GLY A 56 16.39 0.59 8.26
N ARG A 57 16.92 -0.04 9.31
CA ARG A 57 16.11 -0.45 10.47
C ARG A 57 15.40 0.73 11.10
N HIS A 58 14.08 0.62 11.22
CA HIS A 58 13.20 1.59 11.87
C HIS A 58 12.02 0.85 12.50
N SER A 59 11.33 1.51 13.42
CA SER A 59 10.28 0.89 14.22
C SER A 59 8.91 1.48 13.90
N HIS A 60 7.89 0.63 14.04
CA HIS A 60 6.48 1.00 13.99
C HIS A 60 5.75 0.39 15.17
N ASP A 61 4.69 1.03 15.60
CA ASP A 61 3.69 0.50 16.51
C ASP A 61 2.28 0.92 16.04
N ASN A 62 1.30 0.10 16.39
CA ASN A 62 -0.12 0.39 16.14
C ASN A 62 -0.41 0.91 14.73
N MET A 63 0.13 0.21 13.73
CA MET A 63 -0.05 0.51 12.31
C MET A 63 -0.20 -0.78 11.51
N GLU A 64 -1.16 -0.79 10.61
CA GLU A 64 -1.33 -1.80 9.56
C GLU A 64 -0.62 -1.29 8.30
N ILE A 65 0.44 -1.95 7.88
CA ILE A 65 1.32 -1.51 6.79
C ILE A 65 1.27 -2.54 5.67
N LEU A 66 0.74 -2.11 4.52
CA LEU A 66 0.75 -2.91 3.31
C LEU A 66 1.81 -2.40 2.35
N THR A 67 2.50 -3.35 1.71
CA THR A 67 3.40 -3.10 0.59
C THR A 67 2.93 -3.89 -0.62
N TYR A 68 2.79 -3.22 -1.76
CA TYR A 68 2.53 -3.86 -3.05
C TYR A 68 3.66 -3.53 -4.01
N VAL A 69 4.34 -4.53 -4.52
CA VAL A 69 5.44 -4.34 -5.47
C VAL A 69 4.90 -4.38 -6.90
N LEU A 70 5.04 -3.25 -7.60
CA LEU A 70 4.62 -3.07 -8.99
C LEU A 70 5.67 -3.60 -9.98
N SER A 71 6.95 -3.40 -9.65
CA SER A 71 8.08 -3.93 -10.41
C SER A 71 9.33 -4.04 -9.55
N GLY A 72 10.20 -4.97 -9.91
CA GLY A 72 11.41 -5.27 -9.15
C GLY A 72 11.15 -6.19 -7.97
N ARG A 73 11.98 -6.12 -6.93
CA ARG A 73 11.93 -6.96 -5.74
C ARG A 73 12.38 -6.18 -4.52
N LEU A 74 11.58 -6.16 -3.47
CA LEU A 74 11.88 -5.56 -2.18
C LEU A 74 12.24 -6.66 -1.17
N SER A 75 13.30 -6.47 -0.40
CA SER A 75 13.71 -7.39 0.67
C SER A 75 13.27 -6.82 2.00
N HIS A 76 12.51 -7.59 2.76
CA HIS A 76 12.03 -7.27 4.11
C HIS A 76 12.77 -8.11 5.15
N GLN A 77 13.13 -7.47 6.25
CA GLN A 77 13.63 -8.16 7.45
C GLN A 77 13.07 -7.48 8.69
N ASP A 78 12.57 -8.26 9.66
CA ASP A 78 11.97 -7.72 10.87
C ASP A 78 12.47 -8.36 12.17
N SER A 79 12.00 -7.79 13.30
CA SER A 79 12.35 -8.24 14.65
C SER A 79 11.65 -9.52 15.09
N MET A 80 10.67 -10.02 14.33
CA MET A 80 10.05 -11.33 14.56
C MET A 80 10.87 -12.47 13.94
N GLY A 81 11.89 -12.13 13.11
CA GLY A 81 12.75 -13.09 12.44
C GLY A 81 12.36 -13.38 10.99
N ASN A 82 11.36 -12.69 10.46
CA ASN A 82 11.03 -12.81 9.03
C ASN A 82 12.16 -12.20 8.20
N ILE A 83 12.57 -12.92 7.16
CA ILE A 83 13.50 -12.49 6.11
C ILE A 83 12.86 -12.92 4.80
N GLU A 84 12.22 -11.99 4.13
CA GLU A 84 11.38 -12.28 2.98
C GLU A 84 11.71 -11.38 1.79
N HIS A 85 11.32 -11.83 0.63
CA HIS A 85 11.36 -11.05 -0.60
C HIS A 85 9.95 -10.85 -1.13
N ILE A 86 9.62 -9.62 -1.47
CA ILE A 86 8.33 -9.25 -2.06
C ILE A 86 8.59 -8.98 -3.53
N GLU A 87 8.15 -9.88 -4.37
CA GLU A 87 8.33 -9.80 -5.83
C GLU A 87 7.22 -8.96 -6.49
N ALA A 88 7.43 -8.57 -7.74
CA ALA A 88 6.39 -7.89 -8.52
C ALA A 88 5.08 -8.72 -8.55
N GLY A 89 3.96 -8.06 -8.28
CA GLY A 89 2.64 -8.68 -8.16
C GLY A 89 2.35 -9.28 -6.78
N GLU A 90 3.24 -9.11 -5.80
CA GLU A 90 3.03 -9.58 -4.44
C GLU A 90 2.60 -8.46 -3.49
N TRP A 91 1.78 -8.86 -2.53
CA TRP A 91 1.30 -8.05 -1.43
C TRP A 91 1.86 -8.57 -0.11
N GLN A 92 2.31 -7.65 0.71
CA GLN A 92 2.71 -7.89 2.10
C GLN A 92 1.81 -7.08 3.02
N LEU A 93 1.40 -7.66 4.14
CA LEU A 93 0.76 -6.95 5.25
C LEU A 93 1.54 -7.23 6.53
N MET A 94 2.13 -6.18 7.08
CA MET A 94 2.76 -6.17 8.39
C MET A 94 1.86 -5.41 9.36
N SER A 95 1.32 -6.11 10.35
CA SER A 95 0.60 -5.48 11.47
C SER A 95 1.60 -5.20 12.58
N ALA A 96 1.91 -3.94 12.82
CA ALA A 96 2.96 -3.55 13.78
C ALA A 96 2.57 -3.82 15.24
N GLY A 97 1.28 -3.73 15.57
CA GLY A 97 0.75 -4.07 16.89
C GLY A 97 1.50 -3.37 18.02
N SER A 98 1.97 -4.14 19.02
CA SER A 98 2.69 -3.63 20.18
C SER A 98 4.12 -3.13 19.88
N GLY A 99 4.58 -3.29 18.67
CA GLY A 99 5.87 -2.81 18.19
C GLY A 99 6.60 -3.83 17.32
N ILE A 100 7.15 -3.37 16.21
CA ILE A 100 8.01 -4.11 15.31
C ILE A 100 9.11 -3.19 14.80
N THR A 101 10.30 -3.75 14.62
CA THR A 101 11.41 -3.06 13.94
C THR A 101 11.72 -3.80 12.67
N HIS A 102 11.78 -3.09 11.55
CA HIS A 102 12.06 -3.71 10.25
C HIS A 102 12.96 -2.86 9.36
N SER A 103 13.36 -3.44 8.25
CA SER A 103 14.05 -2.77 7.14
C SER A 103 13.48 -3.24 5.82
N GLU A 104 13.48 -2.35 4.82
CA GLU A 104 13.00 -2.60 3.47
C GLU A 104 14.07 -2.18 2.47
N MET A 105 14.74 -3.16 1.85
CA MET A 105 15.93 -2.93 1.01
C MET A 105 15.72 -3.44 -0.42
N ASN A 106 16.09 -2.64 -1.38
CA ASN A 106 16.27 -3.10 -2.74
C ASN A 106 17.68 -3.68 -2.91
N ASN A 107 17.83 -4.97 -2.68
CA ASN A 107 19.10 -5.68 -2.85
C ASN A 107 19.35 -6.14 -4.30
N SER A 108 18.57 -5.64 -5.26
CA SER A 108 18.71 -5.96 -6.68
C SER A 108 19.55 -4.93 -7.44
N ASN A 109 19.80 -5.18 -8.72
CA ASN A 109 20.54 -4.27 -9.61
C ASN A 109 19.61 -3.38 -10.46
N LYS A 110 18.31 -3.36 -10.16
CA LYS A 110 17.30 -2.54 -10.85
C LYS A 110 16.46 -1.80 -9.83
N PRO A 111 15.88 -0.67 -10.17
CA PRO A 111 14.94 0.02 -9.28
C PRO A 111 13.74 -0.87 -8.92
N VAL A 112 13.22 -0.66 -7.71
CA VAL A 112 11.93 -1.20 -7.25
C VAL A 112 10.90 -0.08 -7.34
N HIS A 113 9.71 -0.41 -7.85
CA HIS A 113 8.54 0.45 -7.81
C HIS A 113 7.48 -0.22 -6.95
N SER A 114 7.04 0.45 -5.90
CA SER A 114 6.09 -0.10 -4.92
C SER A 114 5.09 0.93 -4.44
N LEU A 115 3.97 0.45 -3.93
CA LEU A 115 3.04 1.22 -3.11
C LEU A 115 3.21 0.82 -1.65
N GLN A 116 3.21 1.79 -0.76
CA GLN A 116 3.12 1.60 0.67
C GLN A 116 1.85 2.24 1.20
N ILE A 117 0.99 1.45 1.87
CA ILE A 117 -0.34 1.84 2.31
C ILE A 117 -0.44 1.60 3.81
N TRP A 118 -0.77 2.64 4.59
CA TRP A 118 -0.88 2.54 6.04
C TRP A 118 -2.29 2.84 6.50
N LEU A 119 -2.80 1.98 7.39
CA LEU A 119 -4.07 2.19 8.07
C LEU A 119 -3.87 2.13 9.57
N TYR A 120 -4.59 2.99 10.29
CA TYR A 120 -4.67 2.86 11.75
C TYR A 120 -5.45 1.59 12.10
N PRO A 121 -4.95 0.74 13.03
CA PRO A 121 -5.70 -0.43 13.47
C PRO A 121 -6.87 -0.03 14.39
N ASN A 122 -7.87 -0.91 14.48
CA ASN A 122 -8.95 -0.79 15.48
C ASN A 122 -8.64 -1.56 16.77
N VAL A 123 -7.54 -2.31 16.80
CA VAL A 123 -7.05 -3.04 17.99
C VAL A 123 -5.64 -2.57 18.26
N GLN A 124 -5.42 -2.00 19.45
CA GLN A 124 -4.11 -1.50 19.85
C GLN A 124 -3.30 -2.54 20.62
N ASN A 125 -1.98 -2.44 20.52
CA ASN A 125 -1.02 -3.27 21.23
C ASN A 125 -1.22 -4.79 21.03
N ALA A 126 -1.82 -5.18 19.91
CA ALA A 126 -1.93 -6.58 19.54
C ALA A 126 -0.54 -7.15 19.21
N PRO A 127 -0.32 -8.47 19.30
CA PRO A 127 0.93 -9.05 18.82
C PRO A 127 1.20 -8.70 17.36
N PRO A 128 2.44 -8.32 16.98
CA PRO A 128 2.76 -8.06 15.60
C PRO A 128 2.58 -9.32 14.73
N THR A 129 2.24 -9.12 13.46
CA THR A 129 2.07 -10.23 12.50
C THR A 129 2.62 -9.85 11.13
N TYR A 130 3.00 -10.86 10.37
CA TYR A 130 3.45 -10.76 8.98
C TYR A 130 2.65 -11.70 8.09
N GLN A 131 2.19 -11.22 6.95
CA GLN A 131 1.45 -11.99 5.95
C GLN A 131 1.93 -11.57 4.56
N GLN A 132 2.02 -12.51 3.62
CA GLN A 132 2.39 -12.23 2.23
C GLN A 132 1.64 -13.14 1.28
N ILE A 133 1.28 -12.60 0.11
CA ILE A 133 0.62 -13.35 -0.95
C ILE A 133 1.02 -12.83 -2.31
N LYS A 134 1.11 -13.74 -3.27
CA LYS A 134 1.19 -13.41 -4.69
C LYS A 134 -0.23 -13.32 -5.27
N LEU A 135 -0.61 -12.12 -5.67
CA LEU A 135 -1.85 -11.84 -6.37
C LEU A 135 -1.67 -10.62 -7.26
N ASP A 136 -1.28 -10.87 -8.51
CA ASP A 136 -1.20 -9.82 -9.53
C ASP A 136 -2.56 -9.70 -10.23
N PRO A 137 -3.24 -8.55 -10.20
CA PRO A 137 -4.52 -8.37 -10.88
C PRO A 137 -4.42 -8.51 -12.41
N LYS A 138 -3.21 -8.46 -12.98
CA LYS A 138 -2.96 -8.70 -14.41
C LYS A 138 -3.17 -10.16 -14.81
N ASP A 139 -3.01 -11.10 -13.89
CA ASP A 139 -3.20 -12.54 -14.16
C ASP A 139 -4.67 -12.87 -14.50
N LYS A 140 -5.61 -12.12 -13.90
CA LYS A 140 -7.05 -12.23 -14.17
C LYS A 140 -7.65 -10.84 -14.32
N PRO A 141 -7.51 -10.20 -15.50
CA PRO A 141 -7.97 -8.83 -15.71
C PRO A 141 -9.49 -8.71 -15.73
N ASN A 142 -9.97 -7.46 -15.63
CA ASN A 142 -11.38 -7.07 -15.74
C ASN A 142 -12.28 -7.60 -14.61
N GLN A 143 -11.71 -7.81 -13.46
CA GLN A 143 -12.47 -8.15 -12.23
C GLN A 143 -11.79 -7.56 -11.00
N TRP A 144 -12.54 -7.43 -9.91
CA TRP A 144 -12.01 -7.08 -8.61
C TRP A 144 -11.35 -8.28 -7.94
N HIS A 145 -10.16 -8.07 -7.42
CA HIS A 145 -9.46 -9.01 -6.55
C HIS A 145 -9.50 -8.46 -5.14
N HIS A 146 -10.20 -9.14 -4.25
CA HIS A 146 -10.26 -8.78 -2.83
C HIS A 146 -8.98 -9.28 -2.16
N ILE A 147 -8.15 -8.36 -1.69
CA ILE A 147 -6.81 -8.65 -1.14
C ILE A 147 -6.87 -8.74 0.38
N VAL A 148 -7.53 -7.77 1.01
CA VAL A 148 -7.51 -7.56 2.45
C VAL A 148 -8.91 -7.32 2.97
N SER A 149 -9.28 -7.96 4.07
CA SER A 149 -10.50 -7.67 4.83
C SER A 149 -10.31 -7.89 6.34
N PRO A 150 -11.25 -7.42 7.19
CA PRO A 150 -11.26 -7.74 8.61
C PRO A 150 -11.82 -9.13 8.92
N THR A 151 -12.24 -9.86 7.91
CA THR A 151 -12.73 -11.23 7.98
C THR A 151 -11.72 -12.17 7.32
N GLN A 152 -11.77 -13.47 7.63
CA GLN A 152 -10.81 -14.42 7.08
C GLN A 152 -11.22 -14.99 5.72
N ASP A 153 -12.02 -14.25 4.97
CA ASP A 153 -12.52 -14.59 3.63
C ASP A 153 -11.64 -14.02 2.49
N THR A 154 -10.60 -13.27 2.85
CA THR A 154 -9.60 -12.75 1.91
C THR A 154 -8.22 -13.29 2.23
N PRO A 155 -7.27 -13.22 1.26
CA PRO A 155 -5.91 -13.70 1.45
C PRO A 155 -5.16 -13.09 2.63
N LEU A 156 -5.38 -11.79 2.90
CA LEU A 156 -4.74 -11.08 3.99
C LEU A 156 -5.79 -10.54 4.97
N PHE A 157 -5.52 -10.72 6.26
CA PHE A 157 -6.38 -10.27 7.36
C PHE A 157 -5.84 -9.00 7.99
N ILE A 158 -6.68 -7.96 8.10
CA ILE A 158 -6.32 -6.66 8.68
C ILE A 158 -7.10 -6.39 9.98
N ARG A 159 -6.45 -5.74 10.94
CA ARG A 159 -7.07 -5.30 12.19
C ARG A 159 -7.69 -3.90 12.06
N GLN A 160 -8.49 -3.73 11.02
CA GLN A 160 -9.29 -2.52 10.79
C GLN A 160 -10.54 -2.89 9.99
N ASN A 161 -11.66 -2.21 10.23
CA ASN A 161 -12.87 -2.39 9.42
C ASN A 161 -12.68 -1.72 8.04
N ALA A 162 -11.81 -2.30 7.23
CA ALA A 162 -11.44 -1.83 5.91
C ALA A 162 -11.28 -3.01 4.94
N ASN A 163 -11.69 -2.81 3.70
CA ASN A 163 -11.47 -3.75 2.61
C ASN A 163 -10.56 -3.11 1.57
N ILE A 164 -9.58 -3.87 1.07
CA ILE A 164 -8.71 -3.43 -0.02
C ILE A 164 -8.85 -4.40 -1.16
N SER A 165 -9.12 -3.86 -2.34
CA SER A 165 -9.24 -4.61 -3.58
C SER A 165 -8.37 -3.96 -4.65
N SER A 166 -7.87 -4.76 -5.57
CA SER A 166 -7.17 -4.28 -6.75
C SER A 166 -7.81 -4.82 -8.03
N ALA A 167 -7.58 -4.13 -9.14
CA ALA A 167 -8.03 -4.55 -10.45
C ALA A 167 -7.09 -4.09 -11.55
N TYR A 168 -6.96 -4.89 -12.58
CA TYR A 168 -6.38 -4.49 -13.85
C TYR A 168 -7.49 -4.46 -14.91
N LEU A 169 -7.71 -3.29 -15.51
CA LEU A 169 -8.81 -3.07 -16.44
C LEU A 169 -8.27 -2.87 -17.86
N ASN A 170 -8.62 -3.75 -18.75
CA ASN A 170 -8.28 -3.63 -20.18
C ASN A 170 -9.05 -2.47 -20.83
N THR A 171 -8.48 -1.90 -21.87
CA THR A 171 -9.11 -0.82 -22.64
C THR A 171 -10.53 -1.20 -23.09
N GLY A 172 -11.47 -0.31 -22.87
CA GLY A 172 -12.89 -0.48 -23.24
C GLY A 172 -13.71 -1.38 -22.32
N LYS A 173 -13.12 -1.90 -21.24
CA LYS A 173 -13.84 -2.69 -20.23
C LYS A 173 -14.34 -1.80 -19.09
N THR A 174 -15.35 -2.29 -18.39
CA THR A 174 -15.98 -1.62 -17.25
C THR A 174 -16.02 -2.56 -16.07
N LEU A 175 -15.75 -2.03 -14.88
CA LEU A 175 -16.00 -2.70 -13.60
C LEU A 175 -17.03 -1.91 -12.82
N MET A 176 -17.95 -2.63 -12.21
CA MET A 176 -18.90 -2.03 -11.26
C MET A 176 -18.26 -2.01 -9.87
N LEU A 177 -18.33 -0.88 -9.21
CA LEU A 177 -18.02 -0.75 -7.79
C LEU A 177 -19.35 -0.58 -7.06
N GLU A 178 -19.72 -1.57 -6.27
CA GLU A 178 -20.92 -1.48 -5.45
C GLU A 178 -20.79 -0.35 -4.42
N PRO A 179 -21.78 0.55 -4.34
CA PRO A 179 -21.75 1.63 -3.38
C PRO A 179 -21.68 1.08 -1.95
N GLN A 180 -20.66 1.45 -1.22
CA GLN A 180 -20.55 1.14 0.20
C GLN A 180 -21.17 2.27 1.02
N LYS A 181 -21.71 1.94 2.20
CA LYS A 181 -22.21 2.96 3.16
C LYS A 181 -21.06 3.78 3.77
N ALA A 182 -19.83 3.30 3.62
CA ALA A 182 -18.62 3.91 4.12
C ALA A 182 -17.89 4.71 3.02
N VAL A 183 -16.85 5.41 3.43
CA VAL A 183 -15.95 6.14 2.51
C VAL A 183 -15.19 5.13 1.65
N SER A 184 -15.15 5.39 0.34
CA SER A 184 -14.31 4.63 -0.60
C SER A 184 -13.21 5.54 -1.14
N TYR A 185 -11.98 5.04 -1.17
CA TYR A 185 -10.83 5.68 -1.79
C TYR A 185 -10.37 4.86 -2.98
N LEU A 186 -10.33 5.45 -4.16
CA LEU A 186 -9.83 4.82 -5.38
C LEU A 186 -8.47 5.42 -5.73
N HIS A 187 -7.44 4.59 -5.80
CA HIS A 187 -6.11 4.98 -6.26
C HIS A 187 -5.87 4.44 -7.67
N LEU A 188 -5.63 5.34 -8.62
CA LEU A 188 -5.26 4.96 -9.98
C LEU A 188 -3.74 4.93 -10.08
N ILE A 189 -3.19 3.73 -10.23
CA ILE A 189 -1.74 3.51 -10.30
C ILE A 189 -1.21 3.93 -11.68
N ASP A 190 -1.91 3.53 -12.74
CA ASP A 190 -1.53 3.81 -14.11
C ASP A 190 -2.75 3.87 -15.03
N GLY A 191 -2.61 4.58 -16.16
CA GLY A 191 -3.62 4.68 -17.19
C GLY A 191 -4.65 5.79 -16.96
N LYS A 192 -5.84 5.62 -17.56
CA LYS A 192 -6.97 6.56 -17.49
C LYS A 192 -8.27 5.79 -17.34
N ILE A 193 -9.13 6.24 -16.43
CA ILE A 193 -10.46 5.68 -16.23
C ILE A 193 -11.52 6.78 -16.27
N ARG A 194 -12.74 6.39 -16.57
CA ARG A 194 -13.93 7.22 -16.39
C ARG A 194 -14.75 6.66 -15.23
N ILE A 195 -15.14 7.51 -14.30
CA ILE A 195 -16.01 7.16 -13.17
C ILE A 195 -17.38 7.82 -13.43
N ASN A 196 -18.42 7.02 -13.53
CA ASN A 196 -19.80 7.46 -13.76
C ASN A 196 -20.58 7.63 -12.45
#